data_57bdc75363ddb3062fda80ce853917a7
#
_entry.id   57bdc75363ddb3062fda80ce853917a7
#
_cell.length_a   1.000
_cell.length_b   1.000
_cell.length_c   1.000
_cell.angle_alpha   90.00
_cell.angle_beta   90.00
_cell.angle_gamma   90.00
#
_symmetry.space_group_name_H-M   'P 1'
#
loop_
_entity.id
_entity.type
_entity.pdbx_description
1 polymer ?
#
loop_
_entity_poly.entity_id
_entity_poly.type
_entity_poly.pdbx_seq_one_letter_code
_entity_poly.pdbx_strand_id
1 'polypeptide(L)'
;MRLRSVVGAAPKGMAVVAGRPFLEVLLRQLSRCHFERAILAVGYQREAIQSYFGEAAFGMRLLYSVETSALGTAGALRNAAPLVTSKTVLAMNGDSYTDLDLGKLAAEDRDLPADAGLVLVPADGRSDCGFVAVKPNGEVALFDEKDSSCRASYVNAGIYKFKVEMLYEIPAGREVSLEKEMLPRWLNEGKHIRGFVHAGQCLDIGTPERYQVAQTALAGVEAR
;
A
#
# COMPACT_ATOMS: atom_id res chain seq x y z
N MET A 1 2.70 2.41 21.06
CA MET A 1 2.27 3.84 21.08
C MET A 1 1.99 4.25 19.64
N ARG A 2 0.85 4.86 19.34
CA ARG A 2 0.53 5.20 17.94
C ARG A 2 1.16 6.55 17.55
N LEU A 3 1.53 6.76 16.29
CA LEU A 3 2.20 7.95 15.76
C LEU A 3 1.51 9.29 16.12
N ARG A 4 0.20 9.30 16.38
CA ARG A 4 -0.58 10.51 16.76
C ARG A 4 0.04 11.33 17.90
N SER A 5 0.80 10.72 18.78
CA SER A 5 1.49 11.44 19.87
C SER A 5 2.65 12.32 19.38
N VAL A 6 3.15 12.07 18.18
CA VAL A 6 4.33 12.76 17.60
C VAL A 6 3.91 13.74 16.51
N VAL A 7 2.94 13.39 15.67
CA VAL A 7 2.53 14.21 14.50
C VAL A 7 1.24 14.99 14.72
N GLY A 8 0.63 14.89 15.91
CA GLY A 8 -0.60 15.61 16.22
C GLY A 8 -1.82 15.07 15.48
N ALA A 9 -2.76 15.97 15.13
CA ALA A 9 -4.03 15.63 14.52
C ALA A 9 -3.95 15.41 12.98
N ALA A 10 -2.83 15.72 12.34
CA ALA A 10 -2.70 15.60 10.87
C ALA A 10 -2.89 14.15 10.37
N PRO A 11 -3.39 13.96 9.13
CA PRO A 11 -3.41 12.63 8.50
C PRO A 11 -2.00 12.04 8.45
N LYS A 12 -1.85 10.73 8.65
CA LYS A 12 -0.53 10.08 8.68
C LYS A 12 0.32 10.38 7.43
N GLY A 13 -0.29 10.39 6.24
CA GLY A 13 0.40 10.73 5.01
C GLY A 13 0.93 12.16 4.96
N MET A 14 0.41 13.06 5.81
CA MET A 14 0.89 14.44 5.95
C MET A 14 1.96 14.59 7.05
N ALA A 15 2.34 13.52 7.74
CA ALA A 15 3.47 13.53 8.67
C ALA A 15 4.74 13.96 7.95
N VAL A 16 5.46 14.94 8.50
CA VAL A 16 6.66 15.49 7.88
C VAL A 16 7.85 14.56 8.09
N VAL A 17 8.36 13.98 7.01
CA VAL A 17 9.53 13.11 7.00
C VAL A 17 10.57 13.73 6.07
N ALA A 18 11.80 13.89 6.54
CA ALA A 18 12.88 14.54 5.80
C ALA A 18 12.48 15.90 5.18
N GLY A 19 11.70 16.71 5.94
CA GLY A 19 11.31 18.06 5.55
C GLY A 19 10.07 18.16 4.65
N ARG A 20 9.38 17.07 4.35
CA ARG A 20 8.17 17.06 3.48
C ARG A 20 7.13 16.05 3.96
N PRO A 21 5.84 16.17 3.55
CA PRO A 21 4.83 15.17 3.83
C PRO A 21 5.26 13.78 3.33
N PHE A 22 5.02 12.73 4.11
CA PHE A 22 5.35 11.36 3.70
C PHE A 22 4.66 10.96 2.39
N LEU A 23 3.42 11.37 2.18
CA LEU A 23 2.70 11.13 0.93
C LEU A 23 3.40 11.76 -0.29
N GLU A 24 4.11 12.88 -0.10
CA GLU A 24 4.91 13.48 -1.17
C GLU A 24 6.05 12.54 -1.61
N VAL A 25 6.70 11.85 -0.66
CA VAL A 25 7.75 10.86 -0.98
C VAL A 25 7.19 9.75 -1.87
N LEU A 26 5.99 9.23 -1.53
CA LEU A 26 5.32 8.19 -2.30
C LEU A 26 4.91 8.67 -3.70
N LEU A 27 4.35 9.87 -3.80
CA LEU A 27 3.94 10.44 -5.09
C LEU A 27 5.16 10.71 -6.00
N ARG A 28 6.27 11.18 -5.45
CA ARG A 28 7.52 11.34 -6.21
C ARG A 28 8.08 10.00 -6.69
N GLN A 29 7.98 8.94 -5.89
CA GLN A 29 8.37 7.59 -6.32
C GLN A 29 7.50 7.12 -7.50
N LEU A 30 6.19 7.28 -7.43
CA LEU A 30 5.29 6.94 -8.52
C LEU A 30 5.61 7.74 -9.79
N SER A 31 5.85 9.06 -9.67
CA SER A 31 6.25 9.91 -10.78
C SER A 31 7.52 9.44 -11.48
N ARG A 32 8.56 9.08 -10.71
CA ARG A 32 9.81 8.52 -11.27
C ARG A 32 9.61 7.19 -12.01
N CYS A 33 8.59 6.44 -11.62
CA CYS A 33 8.18 5.20 -12.30
C CYS A 33 7.19 5.45 -13.44
N HIS A 34 7.05 6.71 -13.89
CA HIS A 34 6.21 7.14 -15.02
C HIS A 34 4.71 6.82 -14.87
N PHE A 35 4.20 6.80 -13.63
CA PHE A 35 2.76 6.79 -13.43
C PHE A 35 2.18 8.17 -13.77
N GLU A 36 1.14 8.20 -14.59
CA GLU A 36 0.50 9.44 -15.04
C GLU A 36 -0.63 9.88 -14.11
N ARG A 37 -1.09 8.99 -13.23
CA ARG A 37 -2.27 9.22 -12.41
C ARG A 37 -2.19 8.47 -11.09
N ALA A 38 -2.62 9.15 -10.01
CA ALA A 38 -2.82 8.52 -8.71
C ALA A 38 -4.23 8.83 -8.19
N ILE A 39 -4.86 7.84 -7.56
CA ILE A 39 -6.13 7.97 -6.86
C ILE A 39 -5.82 7.93 -5.36
N LEU A 40 -6.10 9.02 -4.68
CA LEU A 40 -5.90 9.15 -3.24
C LEU A 40 -7.21 8.81 -2.52
N ALA A 41 -7.24 7.69 -1.80
CA ALA A 41 -8.32 7.36 -0.88
C ALA A 41 -8.16 8.21 0.38
N VAL A 42 -9.08 9.14 0.61
CA VAL A 42 -9.00 10.15 1.66
C VAL A 42 -10.29 10.23 2.47
N GLY A 43 -10.15 10.37 3.77
CA GLY A 43 -11.29 10.52 4.69
C GLY A 43 -11.02 11.67 5.68
N TYR A 44 -10.54 11.33 6.86
CA TYR A 44 -10.26 12.30 7.92
C TYR A 44 -9.28 13.39 7.46
N GLN A 45 -9.67 14.65 7.63
CA GLN A 45 -8.89 15.83 7.23
C GLN A 45 -8.39 15.81 5.78
N ARG A 46 -9.21 15.29 4.87
CA ARG A 46 -8.93 15.26 3.42
C ARG A 46 -8.57 16.63 2.84
N GLU A 47 -9.15 17.69 3.37
CA GLU A 47 -8.95 19.07 2.93
C GLU A 47 -7.47 19.48 3.05
N ALA A 48 -6.75 18.99 4.05
CA ALA A 48 -5.31 19.26 4.21
C ALA A 48 -4.51 18.60 3.07
N ILE A 49 -4.88 17.39 2.65
CA ILE A 49 -4.23 16.68 1.53
C ILE A 49 -4.58 17.37 0.22
N GLN A 50 -5.86 17.66 -0.01
CA GLN A 50 -6.33 18.31 -1.24
C GLN A 50 -5.76 19.72 -1.42
N SER A 51 -5.68 20.51 -0.34
CA SER A 51 -5.09 21.86 -0.39
C SER A 51 -3.59 21.85 -0.65
N TYR A 52 -2.87 20.82 -0.19
CA TYR A 52 -1.43 20.71 -0.38
C TYR A 52 -1.06 20.23 -1.79
N PHE A 53 -1.73 19.20 -2.30
CA PHE A 53 -1.36 18.55 -3.56
C PHE A 53 -2.18 19.03 -4.77
N GLY A 54 -3.38 19.58 -4.57
CA GLY A 54 -4.26 20.00 -5.66
C GLY A 54 -4.73 18.83 -6.53
N GLU A 55 -5.03 19.13 -7.80
CA GLU A 55 -5.48 18.15 -8.79
C GLU A 55 -4.34 17.54 -9.62
N ALA A 56 -3.12 18.04 -9.45
CA ALA A 56 -1.93 17.53 -10.13
C ALA A 56 -0.67 17.81 -9.30
N ALA A 57 0.22 16.83 -9.20
CA ALA A 57 1.50 16.96 -8.55
C ALA A 57 2.54 16.05 -9.22
N PHE A 58 3.78 16.53 -9.31
CA PHE A 58 4.93 15.78 -9.84
C PHE A 58 4.70 15.20 -11.25
N GLY A 59 3.97 15.91 -12.11
CA GLY A 59 3.63 15.46 -13.46
C GLY A 59 2.48 14.43 -13.53
N MET A 60 1.87 14.09 -12.40
CA MET A 60 0.73 13.17 -12.33
C MET A 60 -0.57 13.92 -12.08
N ARG A 61 -1.66 13.42 -12.65
CA ARG A 61 -3.03 13.82 -12.28
C ARG A 61 -3.42 13.13 -10.98
N LEU A 62 -3.98 13.89 -10.04
CA LEU A 62 -4.48 13.38 -8.77
C LEU A 62 -6.01 13.34 -8.78
N LEU A 63 -6.56 12.19 -8.44
CA LEU A 63 -7.99 12.00 -8.22
C LEU A 63 -8.20 11.66 -6.75
N TYR A 64 -9.36 12.02 -6.21
CA TYR A 64 -9.67 11.82 -4.80
C TYR A 64 -10.90 10.93 -4.65
N SER A 65 -10.71 9.76 -4.05
CA SER A 65 -11.79 8.89 -3.60
C SER A 65 -12.11 9.23 -2.15
N VAL A 66 -13.22 9.96 -1.95
CA VAL A 66 -13.58 10.48 -0.63
C VAL A 66 -14.38 9.45 0.15
N GLU A 67 -13.92 9.16 1.38
CA GLU A 67 -14.62 8.34 2.35
C GLU A 67 -15.42 9.23 3.30
N THR A 68 -16.71 9.00 3.41
CA THR A 68 -17.61 9.70 4.37
C THR A 68 -17.65 9.02 5.73
N SER A 69 -17.23 7.75 5.80
CA SER A 69 -17.03 6.94 7.01
C SER A 69 -15.82 6.05 6.82
N ALA A 70 -15.28 5.48 7.88
CA ALA A 70 -14.17 4.53 7.77
C ALA A 70 -14.60 3.29 6.97
N LEU A 71 -13.93 3.05 5.83
CA LEU A 71 -14.24 1.92 4.94
C LEU A 71 -13.25 0.75 5.10
N GLY A 72 -12.16 0.94 5.84
CA GLY A 72 -11.07 -0.03 5.91
C GLY A 72 -10.26 -0.12 4.60
N THR A 73 -9.19 -0.90 4.59
CA THR A 73 -8.25 -0.96 3.47
C THR A 73 -8.90 -1.45 2.17
N ALA A 74 -9.68 -2.52 2.22
CA ALA A 74 -10.39 -3.01 1.03
C ALA A 74 -11.58 -2.14 0.65
N GLY A 75 -12.37 -1.66 1.61
CA GLY A 75 -13.50 -0.78 1.33
C GLY A 75 -13.08 0.53 0.66
N ALA A 76 -11.92 1.08 1.03
CA ALA A 76 -11.31 2.23 0.36
C ALA A 76 -10.99 1.94 -1.11
N LEU A 77 -10.41 0.76 -1.41
CA LEU A 77 -10.16 0.30 -2.78
C LEU A 77 -11.47 0.15 -3.57
N ARG A 78 -12.51 -0.44 -2.96
CA ARG A 78 -13.83 -0.57 -3.58
C ARG A 78 -14.45 0.78 -3.89
N ASN A 79 -14.32 1.75 -3.00
CA ASN A 79 -14.81 3.12 -3.20
C ASN A 79 -14.06 3.83 -4.33
N ALA A 80 -12.76 3.58 -4.48
CA ALA A 80 -11.92 4.14 -5.53
C ALA A 80 -12.12 3.45 -6.90
N ALA A 81 -12.65 2.23 -6.96
CA ALA A 81 -12.75 1.42 -8.17
C ALA A 81 -13.40 2.15 -9.37
N PRO A 82 -14.47 2.96 -9.22
CA PRO A 82 -15.06 3.71 -10.35
C PRO A 82 -14.13 4.74 -10.99
N LEU A 83 -13.07 5.15 -10.31
CA LEU A 83 -12.06 6.10 -10.82
C LEU A 83 -10.92 5.39 -11.56
N VAL A 84 -10.83 4.06 -11.46
CA VAL A 84 -9.82 3.25 -12.16
C VAL A 84 -10.24 3.05 -13.61
N THR A 85 -9.36 3.39 -14.55
CA THR A 85 -9.62 3.25 -15.99
C THR A 85 -8.73 2.20 -16.66
N SER A 86 -7.77 1.65 -15.95
CA SER A 86 -6.89 0.57 -16.39
C SER A 86 -7.47 -0.80 -16.06
N LYS A 87 -6.97 -1.86 -16.72
CA LYS A 87 -7.34 -3.25 -16.40
C LYS A 87 -6.73 -3.73 -15.08
N THR A 88 -5.61 -3.14 -14.69
CA THR A 88 -4.90 -3.46 -13.44
C THR A 88 -4.63 -2.18 -12.67
N VAL A 89 -4.54 -2.28 -11.36
CA VAL A 89 -4.24 -1.17 -10.45
C VAL A 89 -3.16 -1.58 -9.46
N LEU A 90 -2.22 -0.67 -9.21
CA LEU A 90 -1.28 -0.76 -8.10
C LEU A 90 -1.88 0.01 -6.91
N ALA A 91 -2.04 -0.67 -5.79
CA ALA A 91 -2.51 -0.06 -4.54
C ALA A 91 -1.37 -0.05 -3.52
N MET A 92 -1.27 1.03 -2.75
CA MET A 92 -0.21 1.22 -1.76
C MET A 92 -0.78 1.78 -0.46
N ASN A 93 -0.25 1.33 0.66
CA ASN A 93 -0.50 1.98 1.93
C ASN A 93 0.12 3.39 1.95
N GLY A 94 -0.63 4.39 2.37
CA GLY A 94 -0.19 5.79 2.41
C GLY A 94 0.80 6.12 3.54
N ASP A 95 1.24 5.13 4.30
CA ASP A 95 2.17 5.25 5.43
C ASP A 95 3.36 4.28 5.36
N SER A 96 3.56 3.63 4.19
CA SER A 96 4.64 2.68 3.96
C SER A 96 5.39 3.01 2.67
N TYR A 97 6.72 2.90 2.70
CA TYR A 97 7.63 3.12 1.58
C TYR A 97 8.50 1.89 1.36
N THR A 98 8.74 1.53 0.11
CA THR A 98 9.79 0.59 -0.27
C THR A 98 10.64 1.20 -1.38
N ASP A 99 11.90 0.79 -1.49
CA ASP A 99 12.79 1.19 -2.59
C ASP A 99 12.60 0.34 -3.86
N LEU A 100 11.45 -0.34 -3.97
CA LEU A 100 11.08 -1.15 -5.12
C LEU A 100 10.83 -0.28 -6.37
N ASP A 101 11.28 -0.77 -7.52
CA ASP A 101 10.88 -0.23 -8.82
C ASP A 101 9.42 -0.59 -9.13
N LEU A 102 8.53 0.34 -8.82
CA LEU A 102 7.08 0.17 -9.01
C LEU A 102 6.70 0.07 -10.49
N GLY A 103 7.49 0.64 -11.38
CA GLY A 103 7.28 0.54 -12.84
C GLY A 103 7.52 -0.88 -13.34
N LYS A 104 8.57 -1.54 -12.86
CA LYS A 104 8.80 -2.97 -13.14
C LYS A 104 7.68 -3.82 -12.58
N LEU A 105 7.29 -3.62 -11.32
CA LEU A 105 6.15 -4.34 -10.72
C LEU A 105 4.86 -4.16 -11.54
N ALA A 106 4.58 -2.95 -11.99
CA ALA A 106 3.40 -2.69 -12.82
C ALA A 106 3.46 -3.43 -14.17
N ALA A 107 4.67 -3.57 -14.75
CA ALA A 107 4.88 -4.21 -16.05
C ALA A 107 4.96 -5.76 -15.99
N GLU A 108 5.28 -6.34 -14.83
CA GLU A 108 5.71 -7.74 -14.67
C GLU A 108 4.64 -8.80 -14.97
N ASP A 109 3.38 -8.43 -15.07
CA ASP A 109 2.26 -9.39 -15.23
C ASP A 109 1.78 -9.61 -16.67
N ARG A 110 2.57 -9.26 -17.67
CA ARG A 110 2.11 -9.47 -19.06
C ARG A 110 1.96 -10.95 -19.41
N ASP A 111 2.66 -11.83 -18.69
CA ASP A 111 2.78 -13.24 -19.04
C ASP A 111 2.21 -14.23 -18.00
N LEU A 112 1.70 -13.78 -16.86
CA LEU A 112 1.13 -14.64 -15.82
C LEU A 112 -0.23 -14.12 -15.34
N PRO A 113 -1.30 -14.89 -15.49
CA PRO A 113 -2.66 -14.45 -15.18
C PRO A 113 -2.97 -14.50 -13.67
N ALA A 114 -2.15 -13.87 -12.83
CA ALA A 114 -2.51 -13.71 -11.44
C ALA A 114 -3.70 -12.75 -11.30
N ASP A 115 -4.61 -13.03 -10.38
CA ASP A 115 -5.76 -12.17 -10.07
C ASP A 115 -5.33 -10.98 -9.21
N ALA A 116 -4.38 -11.24 -8.30
CA ALA A 116 -3.76 -10.26 -7.44
C ALA A 116 -2.27 -10.56 -7.20
N GLY A 117 -1.53 -9.55 -6.75
CA GLY A 117 -0.16 -9.69 -6.30
C GLY A 117 0.10 -8.89 -5.02
N LEU A 118 1.03 -9.36 -4.19
CA LEU A 118 1.50 -8.70 -2.98
C LEU A 118 3.00 -8.53 -3.02
N VAL A 119 3.49 -7.36 -2.64
CA VAL A 119 4.91 -7.18 -2.36
C VAL A 119 5.22 -7.69 -0.95
N LEU A 120 6.22 -8.54 -0.88
CA LEU A 120 6.65 -9.24 0.31
C LEU A 120 8.08 -8.86 0.65
N VAL A 121 8.37 -8.66 1.92
CA VAL A 121 9.73 -8.45 2.42
C VAL A 121 10.07 -9.51 3.47
N PRO A 122 11.36 -9.84 3.69
CA PRO A 122 11.76 -10.76 4.75
C PRO A 122 11.19 -10.34 6.11
N ALA A 123 10.76 -11.31 6.89
CA ALA A 123 10.12 -11.03 8.19
C ALA A 123 11.08 -10.42 9.22
N ASP A 124 12.37 -10.79 9.20
CA ASP A 124 13.47 -10.22 10.00
C ASP A 124 13.09 -9.91 11.46
N GLY A 125 12.35 -10.83 12.11
CA GLY A 125 11.90 -10.68 13.49
C GLY A 125 10.74 -9.70 13.72
N ARG A 126 10.10 -9.20 12.67
CA ARG A 126 8.84 -8.43 12.77
C ARG A 126 7.72 -9.33 13.29
N SER A 127 6.95 -8.84 14.25
CA SER A 127 5.83 -9.57 14.86
C SER A 127 4.47 -8.88 14.72
N ASP A 128 4.44 -7.71 14.11
CA ASP A 128 3.29 -6.81 14.05
C ASP A 128 2.76 -6.57 12.62
N CYS A 129 3.19 -7.42 11.68
CA CYS A 129 2.80 -7.37 10.28
C CYS A 129 2.11 -8.69 9.89
N GLY A 130 1.30 -8.64 8.82
CA GLY A 130 0.71 -9.85 8.25
C GLY A 130 1.79 -10.80 7.71
N PHE A 131 1.83 -12.02 8.23
CA PHE A 131 2.74 -13.07 7.78
C PHE A 131 2.25 -13.72 6.51
N VAL A 132 3.17 -14.00 5.59
CA VAL A 132 2.84 -14.59 4.28
C VAL A 132 3.76 -15.77 4.00
N ALA A 133 3.16 -16.92 3.68
CA ALA A 133 3.86 -18.06 3.14
C ALA A 133 3.66 -18.15 1.62
N VAL A 134 4.73 -18.42 0.88
CA VAL A 134 4.69 -18.58 -0.57
C VAL A 134 5.12 -19.99 -0.96
N LYS A 135 4.50 -20.54 -1.99
CA LYS A 135 4.89 -21.81 -2.63
C LYS A 135 6.18 -21.60 -3.45
N PRO A 136 6.88 -22.68 -3.84
CA PRO A 136 8.07 -22.59 -4.70
C PRO A 136 7.85 -21.88 -6.04
N ASN A 137 6.62 -21.88 -6.56
CA ASN A 137 6.24 -21.19 -7.79
C ASN A 137 5.93 -19.68 -7.59
N GLY A 138 6.09 -19.17 -6.36
CA GLY A 138 5.82 -17.76 -6.01
C GLY A 138 4.36 -17.44 -5.69
N GLU A 139 3.44 -18.40 -5.73
CA GLU A 139 2.06 -18.19 -5.28
C GLU A 139 1.98 -18.06 -3.76
N VAL A 140 1.13 -17.16 -3.29
CA VAL A 140 0.78 -17.04 -1.88
C VAL A 140 -0.02 -18.27 -1.45
N ALA A 141 0.51 -19.00 -0.47
CA ALA A 141 -0.11 -20.20 0.09
C ALA A 141 -0.96 -19.87 1.33
N LEU A 142 -0.51 -18.89 2.12
CA LEU A 142 -1.16 -18.48 3.36
C LEU A 142 -0.91 -17.00 3.58
N PHE A 143 -1.94 -16.31 4.04
CA PHE A 143 -1.86 -14.96 4.58
C PHE A 143 -2.48 -14.97 5.98
N ASP A 144 -1.71 -14.64 7.00
CA ASP A 144 -2.19 -14.53 8.38
C ASP A 144 -1.71 -13.25 9.05
N GLU A 145 -2.65 -12.41 9.47
CA GLU A 145 -2.32 -11.13 10.11
C GLU A 145 -2.09 -11.25 11.62
N LYS A 146 -2.44 -12.38 12.24
CA LYS A 146 -2.48 -12.51 13.71
C LYS A 146 -1.61 -13.61 14.30
N ASP A 147 -1.24 -14.61 13.54
CA ASP A 147 -0.51 -15.75 14.11
C ASP A 147 1.00 -15.53 14.14
N SER A 148 1.47 -14.94 15.26
CA SER A 148 2.89 -14.80 15.56
C SER A 148 3.62 -16.14 15.74
N SER A 149 2.90 -17.27 15.80
CA SER A 149 3.48 -18.62 15.85
C SER A 149 3.82 -19.14 14.44
N CYS A 150 3.26 -18.53 13.40
CA CYS A 150 3.57 -18.88 12.02
C CYS A 150 4.99 -18.43 11.69
N ARG A 151 5.90 -19.40 11.46
CA ARG A 151 7.26 -19.16 10.95
C ARG A 151 7.25 -18.82 9.46
N ALA A 152 6.39 -17.88 9.05
CA ALA A 152 6.41 -17.43 7.67
C ALA A 152 7.67 -16.60 7.43
N SER A 153 8.28 -16.81 6.27
CA SER A 153 9.54 -16.16 5.90
C SER A 153 9.36 -14.70 5.51
N TYR A 154 8.12 -14.28 5.25
CA TYR A 154 7.82 -12.96 4.67
C TYR A 154 6.69 -12.26 5.40
N VAL A 155 6.71 -10.92 5.30
CA VAL A 155 5.64 -10.03 5.73
C VAL A 155 5.17 -9.17 4.55
N ASN A 156 3.92 -8.72 4.63
CA ASN A 156 3.31 -7.85 3.66
C ASN A 156 3.89 -6.42 3.74
N ALA A 157 4.36 -5.90 2.61
CA ALA A 157 4.93 -4.55 2.50
C ALA A 157 3.87 -3.45 2.31
N GLY A 158 2.59 -3.79 2.22
CA GLY A 158 1.51 -2.83 1.99
C GLY A 158 1.44 -2.30 0.54
N ILE A 159 1.96 -3.05 -0.41
CA ILE A 159 1.85 -2.77 -1.85
C ILE A 159 1.21 -3.96 -2.53
N TYR A 160 0.20 -3.68 -3.34
CA TYR A 160 -0.63 -4.70 -3.98
C TYR A 160 -0.86 -4.36 -5.44
N LYS A 161 -1.04 -5.38 -6.25
CA LYS A 161 -1.49 -5.27 -7.63
C LYS A 161 -2.76 -6.08 -7.79
N PHE A 162 -3.78 -5.52 -8.43
CA PHE A 162 -5.07 -6.19 -8.65
C PHE A 162 -5.51 -6.06 -10.09
N LYS A 163 -6.16 -7.09 -10.61
CA LYS A 163 -7.12 -6.90 -11.70
C LYS A 163 -8.26 -6.04 -11.18
N VAL A 164 -8.74 -5.09 -11.97
CA VAL A 164 -9.78 -4.15 -11.53
C VAL A 164 -11.08 -4.86 -11.12
N GLU A 165 -11.37 -6.01 -11.73
CA GLU A 165 -12.53 -6.84 -11.40
C GLU A 165 -12.52 -7.30 -9.93
N MET A 166 -11.34 -7.56 -9.36
CA MET A 166 -11.17 -7.93 -7.95
C MET A 166 -11.69 -6.84 -7.00
N LEU A 167 -11.56 -5.57 -7.38
CA LEU A 167 -12.06 -4.47 -6.56
C LEU A 167 -13.59 -4.49 -6.46
N TYR A 168 -14.28 -4.99 -7.47
CA TYR A 168 -15.75 -5.07 -7.49
C TYR A 168 -16.29 -6.28 -6.71
N GLU A 169 -15.46 -7.26 -6.37
CA GLU A 169 -15.82 -8.37 -5.47
C GLU A 169 -15.86 -7.94 -3.99
N ILE A 170 -15.23 -6.80 -3.67
CA ILE A 170 -15.21 -6.24 -2.32
C ILE A 170 -16.60 -5.67 -2.00
N PRO A 171 -17.21 -6.01 -0.82
CA PRO A 171 -18.48 -5.43 -0.40
C PRO A 171 -18.41 -3.89 -0.32
N ALA A 172 -19.38 -3.22 -0.93
CA ALA A 172 -19.46 -1.77 -0.95
C ALA A 172 -20.17 -1.22 0.30
N GLY A 173 -19.84 0.02 0.69
CA GLY A 173 -20.60 0.78 1.69
C GLY A 173 -20.41 0.34 3.15
N ARG A 174 -19.46 -0.52 3.44
CA ARG A 174 -19.09 -0.94 4.79
C ARG A 174 -17.58 -1.00 5.00
N GLU A 175 -17.17 -1.04 6.24
CA GLU A 175 -15.77 -1.29 6.57
C GLU A 175 -15.38 -2.73 6.20
N VAL A 176 -14.30 -2.86 5.40
CA VAL A 176 -13.72 -4.15 4.97
C VAL A 176 -12.21 -4.04 5.02
N SER A 177 -11.57 -4.98 5.71
CA SER A 177 -10.11 -5.10 5.71
C SER A 177 -9.63 -5.96 4.53
N LEU A 178 -8.64 -5.47 3.81
CA LEU A 178 -7.98 -6.22 2.76
C LEU A 178 -7.27 -7.44 3.35
N GLU A 179 -6.56 -7.23 4.43
CA GLU A 179 -5.65 -8.20 5.05
C GLU A 179 -6.41 -9.25 5.88
N LYS A 180 -7.46 -8.82 6.59
CA LYS A 180 -8.21 -9.71 7.51
C LYS A 180 -9.37 -10.43 6.85
N GLU A 181 -9.95 -9.83 5.80
CA GLU A 181 -11.16 -10.35 5.17
C GLU A 181 -10.91 -10.80 3.74
N MET A 182 -10.43 -9.89 2.88
CA MET A 182 -10.43 -10.16 1.44
C MET A 182 -9.32 -11.09 0.99
N LEU A 183 -8.08 -10.89 1.44
CA LEU A 183 -6.96 -11.77 1.06
C LEU A 183 -7.20 -13.22 1.50
N PRO A 184 -7.58 -13.51 2.78
CA PRO A 184 -7.92 -14.87 3.19
C PRO A 184 -9.11 -15.45 2.41
N ARG A 185 -10.15 -14.65 2.17
CA ARG A 185 -11.31 -15.07 1.40
C ARG A 185 -10.92 -15.46 -0.02
N TRP A 186 -10.19 -14.62 -0.75
CA TRP A 186 -9.76 -14.87 -2.12
C TRP A 186 -8.86 -16.11 -2.24
N LEU A 187 -7.95 -16.31 -1.27
CA LEU A 187 -7.14 -17.54 -1.21
C LEU A 187 -8.01 -18.79 -1.04
N ASN A 188 -9.00 -18.74 -0.15
CA ASN A 188 -9.94 -19.85 0.08
C ASN A 188 -10.87 -20.10 -1.14
N GLU A 189 -11.19 -19.07 -1.92
CA GLU A 189 -11.96 -19.16 -3.17
C GLU A 189 -11.09 -19.63 -4.36
N GLY A 190 -9.80 -19.89 -4.14
CA GLY A 190 -8.87 -20.38 -5.17
C GLY A 190 -8.38 -19.32 -6.14
N LYS A 191 -8.45 -18.04 -5.78
CA LYS A 191 -7.85 -16.96 -6.59
C LYS A 191 -6.34 -17.10 -6.63
N HIS A 192 -5.75 -16.83 -7.79
CA HIS A 192 -4.30 -16.84 -7.99
C HIS A 192 -3.70 -15.54 -7.46
N ILE A 193 -3.06 -15.60 -6.31
CA ILE A 193 -2.38 -14.48 -5.68
C ILE A 193 -0.87 -14.71 -5.70
N ARG A 194 -0.11 -13.81 -6.30
CA ARG A 194 1.34 -13.91 -6.43
C ARG A 194 2.06 -13.08 -5.37
N GLY A 195 3.10 -13.64 -4.76
CA GLY A 195 4.05 -12.93 -3.91
C GLY A 195 5.24 -12.42 -4.72
N PHE A 196 5.51 -11.11 -4.64
CA PHE A 196 6.69 -10.46 -5.21
C PHE A 196 7.68 -10.18 -4.09
N VAL A 197 8.69 -11.04 -3.95
CA VAL A 197 9.68 -10.91 -2.88
C VAL A 197 10.67 -9.79 -3.22
N HIS A 198 10.76 -8.81 -2.31
CA HIS A 198 11.67 -7.69 -2.37
C HIS A 198 12.63 -7.75 -1.18
N ALA A 199 13.93 -7.80 -1.45
CA ALA A 199 14.97 -7.86 -0.43
C ALA A 199 15.52 -6.48 -0.02
N GLY A 200 14.96 -5.40 -0.56
CA GLY A 200 15.36 -4.04 -0.28
C GLY A 200 14.68 -3.43 0.95
N GLN A 201 14.74 -2.12 1.02
CA GLN A 201 14.25 -1.37 2.17
C GLN A 201 12.71 -1.31 2.18
N CYS A 202 12.12 -1.58 3.35
CA CYS A 202 10.71 -1.34 3.62
C CYS A 202 10.58 -0.57 4.93
N LEU A 203 10.01 0.63 4.85
CA LEU A 203 9.83 1.57 5.95
C LEU A 203 8.34 1.84 6.13
N ASP A 204 7.88 1.93 7.37
CA ASP A 204 6.57 2.49 7.69
C ASP A 204 6.71 3.56 8.78
N ILE A 205 5.71 4.40 8.90
CA ILE A 205 5.66 5.46 9.90
C ILE A 205 4.58 5.20 10.95
N GLY A 206 4.26 3.93 11.23
CA GLY A 206 3.18 3.53 12.14
C GLY A 206 3.46 3.79 13.60
N THR A 207 4.74 3.81 14.02
CA THR A 207 5.16 4.08 15.40
C THR A 207 6.17 5.23 15.46
N PRO A 208 6.36 5.86 16.67
CA PRO A 208 7.35 6.91 16.84
C PRO A 208 8.77 6.47 16.48
N GLU A 209 9.14 5.24 16.83
CA GLU A 209 10.45 4.68 16.54
C GLU A 209 10.68 4.52 15.04
N ARG A 210 9.70 3.96 14.33
CA ARG A 210 9.75 3.79 12.86
C ARG A 210 9.73 5.12 12.13
N TYR A 211 8.94 6.07 12.64
CA TYR A 211 8.94 7.43 12.13
C TYR A 211 10.33 8.06 12.21
N GLN A 212 11.05 7.88 13.33
CA GLN A 212 12.39 8.41 13.49
C GLN A 212 13.40 7.74 12.54
N VAL A 213 13.28 6.42 12.32
CA VAL A 213 14.06 5.70 11.32
C VAL A 213 13.80 6.25 9.91
N ALA A 214 12.54 6.47 9.56
CA ALA A 214 12.15 7.01 8.27
C ALA A 214 12.72 8.43 8.03
N GLN A 215 12.82 9.29 9.06
CA GLN A 215 13.45 10.62 8.95
C GLN A 215 14.87 10.53 8.40
N THR A 216 15.66 9.60 8.92
CA THR A 216 17.07 9.45 8.51
C THR A 216 17.19 8.73 7.17
N ALA A 217 16.44 7.66 6.99
CA ALA A 217 16.54 6.81 5.80
C ALA A 217 16.07 7.53 4.53
N LEU A 218 15.04 8.39 4.62
CA LEU A 218 14.48 9.10 3.48
C LEU A 218 15.12 10.47 3.21
N ALA A 219 16.00 10.96 4.09
CA ALA A 219 16.75 12.20 3.87
C ALA A 219 17.61 12.22 2.61
N GLY A 220 18.05 11.03 2.14
CA GLY A 220 18.89 10.88 0.94
C GLY A 220 18.16 10.36 -0.32
N VAL A 221 16.87 10.09 -0.24
CA VAL A 221 16.11 9.45 -1.35
C VAL A 221 15.93 10.39 -2.56
N GLU A 222 16.16 11.69 -2.43
CA GLU A 222 16.10 12.65 -3.54
C GLU A 222 17.38 12.77 -4.35
N ALA A 223 18.49 12.27 -3.86
CA ALA A 223 19.79 12.41 -4.55
C ALA A 223 20.05 11.32 -5.62
N ARG A 224 19.06 10.45 -5.89
CA ARG A 224 19.22 9.37 -6.87
C ARG A 224 18.16 9.41 -7.97
#